data_b0429db462b2f31ba8b85d8016daa721
#
_entry.id   b0429db462b2f31ba8b85d8016daa721
#
_cell.length_a   1.000
_cell.length_b   1.000
_cell.length_c   1.000
_cell.angle_alpha   90.00
_cell.angle_beta   90.00
_cell.angle_gamma   90.00
#
_symmetry.space_group_name_H-M   'P 1'
#
loop_
_entity.id
_entity.type
_entity.pdbx_description
1 polymer ?
#
loop_
_entity_poly.entity_id
_entity_poly.type
_entity_poly.pdbx_seq_one_letter_code
_entity_poly.pdbx_strand_id
1 'polypeptide(L)'
;MQAEYGSPQHYFTEQETRKRRILMKRRLTALALSAAMALSLAACGSSGNSTSAGAPAQETAVQEAPAEESAGAQESEDADPAAREDEKWTGEISHISMTYLTFGQTPADMDKVVAKINELTIPKIGVEIEFVPLGIYDSLAQYPLWISSGENVDLINIAFQDISTYINQGLIIPLNDIVASSAPNISKMMQEYPLVDGSYKDGEFYGISPRAQTYGSGSSIMIPRRVLDSVGVVPEEDHIYSMEELGEIFAKEKEAFPDQYMMDLVTSSITGSRYGFYNSGLDALGTTNSSGLLMGKNSTEVKNLYATEEYAAYLNTIRDWYQKGYIHPDAATTSQTGTEWLTGGVALGNFVGGEPNQLYGAENLFGEPCYQLQTVEPFMPAKASSGAFWSIPITSKDPEGAMRFLDLMYDDTGELLNLILWGIEGEHYVMVDPAEDLIGFPEGIDSTTSGYYVSFGFYGNRAKEYIWDMSSSHARCQAYTDWAMQNKTKGYGFCYDPSNYADQIAAINAVEAQYLPVLESGSADPAKILPEFLQKLDAAGINEVIADKQAQFDEWLAQQ
;
A
#
# COMPACT_ATOMS: atom_id res chain seq x y z
N MET A 1 -40.43 33.14 -33.02
CA MET A 1 -38.99 32.92 -33.18
C MET A 1 -38.67 31.67 -32.40
N GLN A 2 -38.68 30.53 -33.06
CA GLN A 2 -38.32 29.23 -32.52
C GLN A 2 -36.81 29.07 -32.75
N ALA A 3 -36.03 28.85 -31.68
CA ALA A 3 -34.64 28.49 -31.78
C ALA A 3 -34.53 26.94 -31.78
N GLU A 4 -33.99 26.41 -32.87
CA GLU A 4 -33.73 24.99 -33.05
C GLU A 4 -32.59 24.55 -32.12
N TYR A 5 -32.88 23.64 -31.20
CA TYR A 5 -31.88 22.90 -30.43
C TYR A 5 -31.46 21.67 -31.25
N GLY A 6 -30.22 21.62 -31.70
CA GLY A 6 -29.63 20.47 -32.36
C GLY A 6 -29.53 19.28 -31.38
N SER A 7 -29.84 18.09 -31.85
CA SER A 7 -29.96 16.87 -31.07
C SER A 7 -28.59 16.36 -30.58
N PRO A 8 -28.51 15.73 -29.38
CA PRO A 8 -27.25 15.22 -28.76
C PRO A 8 -26.56 14.10 -29.57
N GLN A 9 -27.21 13.51 -30.55
CA GLN A 9 -26.64 12.39 -31.33
C GLN A 9 -25.47 12.76 -32.26
N HIS A 10 -25.33 14.03 -32.65
CA HIS A 10 -24.21 14.45 -33.52
C HIS A 10 -22.87 14.63 -32.78
N TYR A 11 -22.89 14.92 -31.47
CA TYR A 11 -21.66 15.10 -30.68
C TYR A 11 -20.98 13.78 -30.35
N PHE A 12 -21.75 12.70 -30.21
CA PHE A 12 -21.18 11.37 -29.87
C PHE A 12 -20.43 10.73 -31.04
N THR A 13 -20.88 10.95 -32.29
CA THR A 13 -20.23 10.34 -33.47
C THR A 13 -18.89 10.97 -33.83
N GLU A 14 -18.68 12.25 -33.58
CA GLU A 14 -17.39 12.91 -33.84
C GLU A 14 -16.31 12.52 -32.84
N GLN A 15 -16.64 12.37 -31.56
CA GLN A 15 -15.69 11.91 -30.53
C GLN A 15 -15.28 10.45 -30.75
N GLU A 16 -16.19 9.55 -31.09
CA GLU A 16 -15.86 8.17 -31.43
C GLU A 16 -14.96 8.07 -32.65
N THR A 17 -15.22 8.86 -33.69
CA THR A 17 -14.40 8.88 -34.89
C THR A 17 -13.00 9.42 -34.63
N ARG A 18 -12.85 10.38 -33.71
CA ARG A 18 -11.56 10.93 -33.28
C ARG A 18 -10.77 9.94 -32.42
N LYS A 19 -11.44 9.23 -31.50
CA LYS A 19 -10.83 8.15 -30.69
C LYS A 19 -10.32 7.01 -31.58
N ARG A 20 -11.09 6.56 -32.57
CA ARG A 20 -10.67 5.50 -33.52
C ARG A 20 -9.48 5.91 -34.38
N ARG A 21 -9.37 7.17 -34.82
CA ARG A 21 -8.20 7.68 -35.56
C ARG A 21 -6.94 7.75 -34.68
N ILE A 22 -7.05 8.09 -33.41
CA ILE A 22 -5.94 8.12 -32.47
C ILE A 22 -5.44 6.70 -32.16
N LEU A 23 -6.37 5.74 -31.94
CA LEU A 23 -6.03 4.33 -31.72
C LEU A 23 -5.32 3.70 -32.94
N MET A 24 -5.79 4.05 -34.16
CA MET A 24 -5.19 3.54 -35.41
C MET A 24 -3.77 4.10 -35.63
N LYS A 25 -3.53 5.37 -35.29
CA LYS A 25 -2.17 5.96 -35.33
C LYS A 25 -1.23 5.32 -34.30
N ARG A 26 -1.69 5.03 -33.08
CA ARG A 26 -0.88 4.34 -32.05
C ARG A 26 -0.55 2.90 -32.41
N ARG A 27 -1.44 2.17 -33.10
CA ARG A 27 -1.16 0.81 -33.61
C ARG A 27 -0.16 0.78 -34.75
N LEU A 28 -0.14 1.79 -35.62
CA LEU A 28 0.83 1.93 -36.70
C LEU A 28 2.24 2.31 -36.19
N THR A 29 2.34 3.11 -35.12
CA THR A 29 3.62 3.44 -34.47
C THR A 29 4.19 2.24 -33.69
N ALA A 30 3.36 1.44 -33.04
CA ALA A 30 3.78 0.23 -32.32
C ALA A 30 4.31 -0.85 -33.28
N LEU A 31 3.69 -0.99 -34.48
CA LEU A 31 4.17 -1.92 -35.52
C LEU A 31 5.51 -1.46 -36.15
N ALA A 32 5.77 -0.16 -36.24
CA ALA A 32 7.02 0.37 -36.75
C ALA A 32 8.19 0.21 -35.74
N LEU A 33 7.92 0.30 -34.42
CA LEU A 33 8.94 0.05 -33.39
C LEU A 33 9.30 -1.44 -33.26
N SER A 34 8.34 -2.36 -33.41
CA SER A 34 8.62 -3.80 -33.36
C SER A 34 9.43 -4.30 -34.57
N ALA A 35 9.33 -3.66 -35.72
CA ALA A 35 10.16 -3.98 -36.89
C ALA A 35 11.59 -3.46 -36.77
N ALA A 36 11.84 -2.40 -36.00
CA ALA A 36 13.18 -1.85 -35.75
C ALA A 36 13.99 -2.69 -34.74
N MET A 37 13.33 -3.34 -33.77
CA MET A 37 14.01 -4.23 -32.80
C MET A 37 14.38 -5.61 -33.36
N ALA A 38 13.73 -6.06 -34.42
CA ALA A 38 14.04 -7.35 -35.04
C ALA A 38 15.33 -7.32 -35.94
N LEU A 39 15.82 -6.14 -36.28
CA LEU A 39 17.00 -5.96 -37.13
C LEU A 39 18.31 -5.75 -36.36
N SER A 40 18.28 -5.58 -35.03
CA SER A 40 19.47 -5.36 -34.21
C SER A 40 20.05 -6.63 -33.55
N LEU A 41 19.46 -7.78 -33.73
CA LEU A 41 19.87 -9.06 -33.11
C LEU A 41 20.68 -10.00 -34.03
N ALA A 42 21.09 -9.52 -35.23
CA ALA A 42 21.78 -10.36 -36.24
C ALA A 42 23.25 -10.04 -36.46
N ALA A 43 23.92 -9.29 -35.58
CA ALA A 43 25.34 -9.00 -35.71
C ALA A 43 26.03 -9.04 -34.35
N CYS A 44 26.53 -10.20 -33.95
CA CYS A 44 27.77 -10.45 -33.22
C CYS A 44 27.83 -11.91 -32.80
N GLY A 45 28.32 -12.75 -33.66
CA GLY A 45 28.87 -14.05 -33.32
C GLY A 45 30.35 -14.08 -33.72
N SER A 46 31.16 -14.64 -32.85
CA SER A 46 32.45 -15.27 -33.11
C SER A 46 33.65 -14.75 -32.30
N SER A 47 34.02 -15.61 -31.38
CA SER A 47 35.37 -16.14 -31.09
C SER A 47 36.43 -15.26 -30.41
N GLY A 48 37.05 -15.87 -29.38
CA GLY A 48 38.45 -15.63 -29.08
C GLY A 48 38.86 -15.90 -27.63
N ASN A 49 39.31 -17.09 -27.40
CA ASN A 49 39.97 -17.64 -26.21
C ASN A 49 41.34 -17.02 -25.95
N SER A 50 41.74 -16.75 -24.69
CA SER A 50 43.06 -17.14 -24.12
C SER A 50 43.35 -16.47 -22.76
N THR A 51 43.38 -17.28 -21.73
CA THR A 51 44.46 -17.63 -20.77
C THR A 51 45.31 -16.54 -20.10
N SER A 52 45.26 -16.53 -18.79
CA SER A 52 46.27 -16.81 -17.76
C SER A 52 47.06 -15.68 -17.09
N ALA A 53 47.15 -15.86 -15.79
CA ALA A 53 48.27 -15.60 -14.85
C ALA A 53 48.43 -14.15 -14.34
N GLY A 54 48.44 -13.85 -13.08
CA GLY A 54 49.16 -14.34 -11.93
C GLY A 54 49.30 -13.18 -10.94
N ALA A 55 49.16 -13.48 -9.68
CA ALA A 55 49.34 -12.62 -8.53
C ALA A 55 50.81 -12.11 -8.38
N PRO A 56 51.15 -11.24 -7.44
CA PRO A 56 51.03 -11.53 -6.02
C PRO A 56 50.66 -10.35 -5.06
N ALA A 57 50.32 -10.76 -3.86
CA ALA A 57 50.08 -9.98 -2.67
C ALA A 57 51.31 -9.18 -2.20
N GLN A 58 51.05 -8.07 -1.55
CA GLN A 58 52.00 -7.50 -0.55
C GLN A 58 51.25 -7.09 0.71
N GLU A 59 51.56 -7.78 1.77
CA GLU A 59 51.35 -7.40 3.18
C GLU A 59 52.17 -6.15 3.53
N THR A 60 51.57 -5.26 4.31
CA THR A 60 52.36 -4.42 5.25
C THR A 60 51.52 -4.10 6.49
N ALA A 61 51.86 -4.82 7.52
CA ALA A 61 52.25 -4.50 8.88
C ALA A 61 51.42 -3.44 9.65
N VAL A 62 50.83 -3.95 10.70
CA VAL A 62 50.30 -3.35 11.93
C VAL A 62 51.34 -2.45 12.61
N GLN A 63 50.91 -1.31 13.08
CA GLN A 63 51.61 -0.61 14.19
C GLN A 63 50.55 -0.13 15.22
N GLU A 64 50.72 -0.68 16.45
CA GLU A 64 49.98 -0.36 17.67
C GLU A 64 50.52 0.91 18.36
N ALA A 65 49.59 1.57 19.02
CA ALA A 65 49.60 2.21 20.36
C ALA A 65 50.15 3.66 20.47
N PRO A 66 49.87 4.39 21.54
CA PRO A 66 49.15 4.02 22.76
C PRO A 66 48.02 4.97 23.21
N ALA A 67 47.27 4.50 24.21
CA ALA A 67 46.26 5.21 24.97
C ALA A 67 46.85 6.29 25.90
N GLU A 68 46.12 7.39 26.08
CA GLU A 68 46.18 8.23 27.27
C GLU A 68 44.78 8.58 27.77
N GLU A 69 44.57 8.28 29.06
CA GLU A 69 43.44 8.70 29.89
C GLU A 69 43.41 10.21 30.07
N SER A 70 42.24 10.81 30.10
CA SER A 70 41.92 11.74 31.20
C SER A 70 40.45 12.14 31.20
N ALA A 71 39.86 12.00 32.35
CA ALA A 71 38.54 12.34 32.82
C ALA A 71 38.14 13.81 32.63
N GLY A 72 36.83 14.02 32.45
CA GLY A 72 36.19 15.31 32.57
C GLY A 72 34.67 15.16 32.38
N ALA A 73 33.96 14.73 33.43
CA ALA A 73 32.52 14.83 33.49
C ALA A 73 32.14 16.31 33.54
N GLN A 74 31.37 16.76 32.55
CA GLN A 74 30.55 17.96 32.66
C GLN A 74 29.10 17.54 32.54
N GLU A 75 28.38 17.74 33.62
CA GLU A 75 26.91 17.72 33.66
C GLU A 75 26.39 18.72 32.63
N SER A 76 25.67 18.24 31.65
CA SER A 76 24.86 19.10 30.80
C SER A 76 23.46 19.18 31.39
N GLU A 77 23.12 20.40 31.78
CA GLU A 77 21.78 20.83 32.21
C GLU A 77 20.71 20.33 31.26
N ASP A 78 19.63 19.81 31.83
CA ASP A 78 18.37 19.51 31.17
C ASP A 78 17.86 20.77 30.43
N ALA A 79 17.97 20.76 29.12
CA ALA A 79 17.31 21.75 28.27
C ALA A 79 15.91 21.25 27.94
N ASP A 80 14.93 21.99 28.41
CA ASP A 80 13.50 21.88 28.09
C ASP A 80 13.29 21.82 26.57
N PRO A 81 12.62 20.80 26.00
CA PRO A 81 12.39 20.69 24.56
C PRO A 81 11.43 21.73 23.97
N ALA A 82 10.79 22.56 24.80
CA ALA A 82 9.71 23.48 24.39
C ALA A 82 10.16 24.86 23.89
N ALA A 83 11.47 25.13 23.66
CA ALA A 83 11.96 26.45 23.30
C ALA A 83 12.86 26.44 22.06
N ARG A 84 12.33 26.03 20.89
CA ARG A 84 13.00 26.21 19.58
C ARG A 84 12.08 26.67 18.45
N GLU A 85 11.09 27.50 18.74
CA GLU A 85 10.12 27.96 17.72
C GLU A 85 10.61 29.09 16.79
N ASP A 86 11.80 29.70 16.99
CA ASP A 86 12.22 30.90 16.24
C ASP A 86 13.62 30.85 15.59
N GLU A 87 14.32 29.74 15.56
CA GLU A 87 15.63 29.68 14.89
C GLU A 87 15.47 29.43 13.38
N LYS A 88 15.63 30.49 12.59
CA LYS A 88 15.69 30.38 11.12
C LYS A 88 16.96 29.66 10.68
N TRP A 89 16.81 28.81 9.67
CA TRP A 89 17.94 28.13 9.04
C TRP A 89 18.99 29.13 8.54
N THR A 90 20.25 28.86 8.86
CA THR A 90 21.40 29.73 8.49
C THR A 90 22.45 29.02 7.64
N GLY A 91 22.24 27.73 7.32
CA GLY A 91 23.13 26.93 6.46
C GLY A 91 22.85 27.12 4.97
N GLU A 92 23.56 26.34 4.15
CA GLU A 92 23.25 26.25 2.71
C GLU A 92 21.86 25.68 2.49
N ILE A 93 21.22 26.11 1.39
CA ILE A 93 19.91 25.59 1.00
C ILE A 93 20.12 24.31 0.18
N SER A 94 19.51 23.23 0.61
CA SER A 94 19.43 21.96 -0.11
C SER A 94 18.34 22.04 -1.18
N HIS A 95 18.66 21.64 -2.41
CA HIS A 95 17.69 21.53 -3.51
C HIS A 95 17.36 20.06 -3.70
N ILE A 96 16.16 19.65 -3.30
CA ILE A 96 15.72 18.26 -3.23
C ILE A 96 14.59 17.99 -4.22
N SER A 97 14.72 16.90 -4.98
CA SER A 97 13.68 16.36 -5.83
C SER A 97 12.99 15.18 -5.16
N MET A 98 11.65 15.20 -5.11
CA MET A 98 10.83 14.17 -4.52
C MET A 98 9.78 13.66 -5.51
N THR A 99 9.63 12.34 -5.66
CA THR A 99 8.55 11.78 -6.46
C THR A 99 7.19 12.07 -5.84
N TYR A 100 6.27 12.56 -6.67
CA TYR A 100 4.88 12.80 -6.30
C TYR A 100 3.99 11.82 -7.06
N LEU A 101 3.55 10.76 -6.36
CA LEU A 101 2.77 9.70 -6.98
C LEU A 101 1.33 10.15 -7.26
N THR A 102 0.83 9.81 -8.45
CA THR A 102 -0.54 10.13 -8.89
C THR A 102 -1.25 8.88 -9.37
N PHE A 103 -2.58 8.83 -9.21
CA PHE A 103 -3.45 7.83 -9.84
C PHE A 103 -3.98 8.28 -11.21
N GLY A 104 -3.56 9.42 -11.72
CA GLY A 104 -4.05 9.93 -12.99
C GLY A 104 -3.38 11.23 -13.38
N GLN A 105 -4.07 12.35 -13.24
CA GLN A 105 -3.58 13.65 -13.65
C GLN A 105 -2.74 14.30 -12.54
N THR A 106 -1.70 15.03 -12.93
CA THR A 106 -1.00 15.94 -12.05
C THR A 106 -1.94 17.08 -11.64
N PRO A 107 -2.03 17.43 -10.34
CA PRO A 107 -2.85 18.56 -9.89
C PRO A 107 -2.48 19.86 -10.62
N ALA A 108 -3.48 20.63 -11.03
CA ALA A 108 -3.27 21.86 -11.80
C ALA A 108 -2.53 22.95 -11.00
N ASP A 109 -2.73 23.00 -9.68
CA ASP A 109 -2.11 23.96 -8.78
C ASP A 109 -0.86 23.41 -8.06
N MET A 110 -0.24 22.33 -8.57
CA MET A 110 0.95 21.71 -7.97
C MET A 110 2.07 22.74 -7.75
N ASP A 111 2.43 23.53 -8.77
CA ASP A 111 3.50 24.52 -8.68
C ASP A 111 3.23 25.55 -7.58
N LYS A 112 1.97 25.95 -7.40
CA LYS A 112 1.53 26.88 -6.38
C LYS A 112 1.65 26.29 -4.97
N VAL A 113 1.30 25.02 -4.82
CA VAL A 113 1.45 24.30 -3.55
C VAL A 113 2.93 24.08 -3.23
N VAL A 114 3.76 23.70 -4.20
CA VAL A 114 5.22 23.59 -4.03
C VAL A 114 5.84 24.91 -3.62
N ALA A 115 5.43 26.04 -4.22
CA ALA A 115 5.89 27.36 -3.80
C ALA A 115 5.54 27.63 -2.33
N LYS A 116 4.32 27.25 -1.90
CA LYS A 116 3.89 27.41 -0.50
C LYS A 116 4.66 26.49 0.45
N ILE A 117 4.97 25.28 0.03
CA ILE A 117 5.84 24.36 0.78
C ILE A 117 7.24 24.99 0.96
N ASN A 118 7.82 25.56 -0.09
CA ASN A 118 9.13 26.18 -0.03
C ASN A 118 9.17 27.44 0.85
N GLU A 119 8.06 28.19 0.95
CA GLU A 119 7.93 29.28 1.94
C GLU A 119 8.06 28.78 3.39
N LEU A 120 7.62 27.55 3.66
CA LEU A 120 7.73 26.90 4.97
C LEU A 120 9.12 26.28 5.18
N THR A 121 9.58 25.46 4.22
CA THR A 121 10.74 24.56 4.42
C THR A 121 12.08 25.28 4.32
N ILE A 122 12.23 26.27 3.44
CA ILE A 122 13.47 27.01 3.30
C ILE A 122 13.89 27.68 4.63
N PRO A 123 13.04 28.49 5.29
CA PRO A 123 13.44 29.12 6.54
C PRO A 123 13.51 28.17 7.74
N LYS A 124 12.77 27.05 7.73
CA LYS A 124 12.65 26.13 8.88
C LYS A 124 13.76 25.07 8.88
N ILE A 125 14.06 24.47 7.72
CA ILE A 125 15.00 23.34 7.60
C ILE A 125 16.04 23.50 6.48
N GLY A 126 16.06 24.62 5.76
CA GLY A 126 16.99 24.89 4.67
C GLY A 126 16.81 23.97 3.46
N VAL A 127 15.57 23.63 3.12
CA VAL A 127 15.27 22.77 1.96
C VAL A 127 14.31 23.47 1.01
N GLU A 128 14.71 23.53 -0.26
CA GLU A 128 13.86 23.85 -1.40
C GLU A 128 13.50 22.55 -2.11
N ILE A 129 12.20 22.25 -2.21
CA ILE A 129 11.70 21.00 -2.79
C ILE A 129 11.18 21.21 -4.21
N GLU A 130 11.43 20.24 -5.08
CA GLU A 130 10.77 20.06 -6.38
C GLU A 130 10.00 18.74 -6.39
N PHE A 131 8.74 18.77 -6.82
CA PHE A 131 7.95 17.55 -7.02
C PHE A 131 8.13 17.01 -8.44
N VAL A 132 8.41 15.71 -8.54
CA VAL A 132 8.48 14.96 -9.79
C VAL A 132 7.24 14.10 -9.92
N PRO A 133 6.21 14.55 -10.66
CA PRO A 133 4.96 13.79 -10.82
C PRO A 133 5.20 12.47 -11.56
N LEU A 134 4.67 11.39 -11.00
CA LEU A 134 4.80 10.04 -11.56
C LEU A 134 3.53 9.23 -11.31
N GLY A 135 3.02 8.55 -12.35
CA GLY A 135 1.95 7.59 -12.16
C GLY A 135 2.38 6.45 -11.25
N ILE A 136 1.54 6.10 -10.26
CA ILE A 136 1.91 5.09 -9.26
C ILE A 136 2.27 3.74 -9.88
N TYR A 137 1.58 3.34 -10.95
CA TYR A 137 1.86 2.09 -11.67
C TYR A 137 3.09 2.20 -12.60
N ASP A 138 3.48 3.42 -12.98
CA ASP A 138 4.67 3.65 -13.80
C ASP A 138 5.95 3.60 -12.94
N SER A 139 5.84 3.83 -11.63
CA SER A 139 6.98 3.88 -10.70
C SER A 139 7.80 2.60 -10.70
N LEU A 140 7.16 1.44 -10.86
CA LEU A 140 7.84 0.13 -10.92
C LEU A 140 8.89 0.05 -12.04
N ALA A 141 8.61 0.65 -13.19
CA ALA A 141 9.53 0.66 -14.33
C ALA A 141 10.49 1.87 -14.30
N GLN A 142 10.03 3.02 -13.80
CA GLN A 142 10.77 4.28 -13.88
C GLN A 142 11.88 4.38 -12.84
N TYR A 143 11.66 3.96 -11.59
CA TYR A 143 12.67 4.08 -10.54
C TYR A 143 13.99 3.35 -10.89
N PRO A 144 13.98 2.04 -11.25
CA PRO A 144 15.22 1.37 -11.64
C PRO A 144 15.90 2.01 -12.87
N LEU A 145 15.10 2.53 -13.81
CA LEU A 145 15.63 3.20 -15.00
C LEU A 145 16.33 4.53 -14.64
N TRP A 146 15.70 5.40 -13.85
CA TRP A 146 16.29 6.66 -13.42
C TRP A 146 17.58 6.44 -12.63
N ILE A 147 17.54 5.54 -11.63
CA ILE A 147 18.69 5.26 -10.78
C ILE A 147 19.84 4.67 -11.61
N SER A 148 19.57 3.71 -12.50
CA SER A 148 20.61 3.09 -13.33
C SER A 148 21.19 4.03 -14.39
N SER A 149 20.41 5.03 -14.85
CA SER A 149 20.89 6.07 -15.76
C SER A 149 21.66 7.19 -15.06
N GLY A 150 21.69 7.20 -13.73
CA GLY A 150 22.33 8.23 -12.93
C GLY A 150 21.52 9.53 -12.82
N GLU A 151 20.20 9.46 -13.09
CA GLU A 151 19.30 10.60 -12.91
C GLU A 151 19.16 10.91 -11.44
N ASN A 152 19.21 12.20 -11.08
CA ASN A 152 19.10 12.64 -9.70
C ASN A 152 17.63 12.74 -9.30
N VAL A 153 17.20 11.85 -8.41
CA VAL A 153 15.97 11.96 -7.64
C VAL A 153 16.35 11.66 -6.19
N ASP A 154 15.96 12.52 -5.26
CA ASP A 154 16.47 12.45 -3.89
C ASP A 154 15.55 11.65 -2.95
N LEU A 155 14.24 11.71 -3.18
CA LEU A 155 13.24 10.94 -2.43
C LEU A 155 12.30 10.19 -3.38
N ILE A 156 12.22 8.87 -3.22
CA ILE A 156 11.26 8.03 -3.94
C ILE A 156 10.32 7.33 -2.97
N ASN A 157 9.06 7.18 -3.36
CA ASN A 157 8.07 6.42 -2.61
C ASN A 157 7.86 5.05 -3.26
N ILE A 158 8.31 3.99 -2.60
CA ILE A 158 8.15 2.59 -3.04
C ILE A 158 6.80 2.09 -2.50
N ALA A 159 5.71 2.43 -3.20
CA ALA A 159 4.35 2.05 -2.84
C ALA A 159 3.87 0.85 -3.64
N PHE A 160 3.21 -0.12 -2.98
CA PHE A 160 2.69 -1.36 -3.57
C PHE A 160 3.75 -2.24 -4.25
N GLN A 161 5.02 -2.05 -3.91
CA GLN A 161 6.15 -2.78 -4.44
C GLN A 161 6.95 -3.43 -3.32
N ASP A 162 7.71 -4.45 -3.66
CA ASP A 162 8.61 -5.08 -2.71
C ASP A 162 9.93 -4.29 -2.62
N ILE A 163 10.13 -3.61 -1.50
CA ILE A 163 11.35 -2.83 -1.23
C ILE A 163 12.61 -3.71 -1.26
N SER A 164 12.50 -5.00 -0.95
CA SER A 164 13.65 -5.91 -0.97
C SER A 164 14.30 -6.01 -2.34
N THR A 165 13.52 -5.84 -3.41
CA THR A 165 14.04 -5.75 -4.80
C THR A 165 15.02 -4.61 -4.95
N TYR A 166 14.71 -3.43 -4.44
CA TYR A 166 15.57 -2.25 -4.50
C TYR A 166 16.83 -2.40 -3.62
N ILE A 167 16.65 -2.97 -2.43
CA ILE A 167 17.75 -3.26 -1.51
C ILE A 167 18.73 -4.26 -2.13
N ASN A 168 18.23 -5.37 -2.66
CA ASN A 168 19.06 -6.43 -3.24
C ASN A 168 19.79 -6.00 -4.51
N GLN A 169 19.21 -5.10 -5.28
CA GLN A 169 19.86 -4.51 -6.47
C GLN A 169 20.79 -3.34 -6.12
N GLY A 170 20.86 -2.92 -4.84
CA GLY A 170 21.70 -1.80 -4.40
C GLY A 170 21.26 -0.46 -4.99
N LEU A 171 19.96 -0.24 -5.17
CA LEU A 171 19.42 0.98 -5.78
C LEU A 171 19.15 2.09 -4.76
N ILE A 172 19.05 1.76 -3.49
CA ILE A 172 18.76 2.68 -2.38
C ILE A 172 19.81 2.52 -1.28
N ILE A 173 20.02 3.56 -0.48
CA ILE A 173 21.03 3.57 0.57
C ILE A 173 20.46 3.19 1.94
N PRO A 174 21.27 2.65 2.87
CA PRO A 174 20.88 2.48 4.26
C PRO A 174 20.63 3.84 4.93
N LEU A 175 19.65 3.90 5.84
CA LEU A 175 19.18 5.15 6.42
C LEU A 175 19.55 5.33 7.90
N ASN A 176 20.15 4.33 8.56
CA ASN A 176 20.44 4.34 10.00
C ASN A 176 21.19 5.60 10.46
N ASP A 177 22.33 5.89 9.84
CA ASP A 177 23.20 7.01 10.24
C ASP A 177 22.55 8.36 9.93
N ILE A 178 21.85 8.47 8.78
CA ILE A 178 21.19 9.70 8.35
C ILE A 178 19.98 10.00 9.24
N VAL A 179 19.21 8.99 9.63
CA VAL A 179 18.10 9.15 10.58
C VAL A 179 18.62 9.59 11.93
N ALA A 180 19.69 8.97 12.43
CA ALA A 180 20.28 9.33 13.72
C ALA A 180 20.81 10.78 13.76
N SER A 181 21.34 11.29 12.65
CA SER A 181 21.90 12.64 12.58
C SER A 181 20.90 13.73 12.21
N SER A 182 19.89 13.42 11.40
CA SER A 182 19.10 14.44 10.68
C SER A 182 17.58 14.28 10.81
N ALA A 183 17.08 13.25 11.54
CA ALA A 183 15.65 12.93 11.62
C ALA A 183 15.15 12.70 13.06
N PRO A 184 15.10 13.74 13.90
CA PRO A 184 14.66 13.60 15.29
C PRO A 184 13.19 13.20 15.45
N ASN A 185 12.28 13.65 14.57
CA ASN A 185 10.87 13.31 14.63
C ASN A 185 10.65 11.83 14.27
N ILE A 186 11.31 11.36 13.20
CA ILE A 186 11.28 9.96 12.78
C ILE A 186 11.89 9.08 13.87
N SER A 187 13.07 9.45 14.41
CA SER A 187 13.74 8.72 15.49
C SER A 187 12.87 8.56 16.74
N LYS A 188 12.14 9.63 17.13
CA LYS A 188 11.16 9.60 18.22
C LYS A 188 10.01 8.64 17.89
N MET A 189 9.45 8.74 16.70
CA MET A 189 8.27 7.97 16.29
C MET A 189 8.58 6.48 16.11
N MET A 190 9.78 6.11 15.68
CA MET A 190 10.24 4.71 15.58
C MET A 190 10.24 3.96 16.91
N GLN A 191 10.24 4.67 18.05
CA GLN A 191 10.17 4.03 19.37
C GLN A 191 8.78 3.47 19.68
N GLU A 192 7.75 3.98 19.02
CA GLU A 192 6.35 3.64 19.27
C GLU A 192 5.69 2.91 18.10
N TYR A 193 6.16 3.16 16.86
CA TYR A 193 5.51 2.69 15.64
C TYR A 193 6.48 1.95 14.71
N PRO A 194 6.01 0.94 13.96
CA PRO A 194 6.83 0.08 13.11
C PRO A 194 7.17 0.75 11.75
N LEU A 195 7.75 1.95 11.78
CA LEU A 195 7.98 2.74 10.56
C LEU A 195 8.99 2.12 9.58
N VAL A 196 9.86 1.24 10.06
CA VAL A 196 10.93 0.64 9.26
C VAL A 196 10.74 -0.86 9.04
N ASP A 197 9.68 -1.44 9.61
CA ASP A 197 9.39 -2.86 9.52
C ASP A 197 9.23 -3.30 8.05
N GLY A 198 9.95 -4.36 7.69
CA GLY A 198 9.98 -4.89 6.32
C GLY A 198 10.93 -4.15 5.36
N SER A 199 11.76 -3.22 5.85
CA SER A 199 12.81 -2.56 5.06
C SER A 199 14.24 -2.92 5.49
N TYR A 200 14.40 -3.94 6.34
CA TYR A 200 15.70 -4.35 6.87
C TYR A 200 16.48 -5.29 5.95
N LYS A 201 17.81 -5.11 5.96
CA LYS A 201 18.79 -6.08 5.48
C LYS A 201 20.09 -5.93 6.26
N ASP A 202 20.64 -7.02 6.76
CA ASP A 202 21.92 -7.07 7.48
C ASP A 202 22.01 -6.09 8.69
N GLY A 203 20.88 -5.83 9.36
CA GLY A 203 20.78 -4.93 10.51
C GLY A 203 20.57 -3.45 10.15
N GLU A 204 20.55 -3.11 8.89
CA GLU A 204 20.27 -1.76 8.39
C GLU A 204 18.86 -1.67 7.76
N PHE A 205 18.19 -0.52 7.93
CA PHE A 205 16.91 -0.25 7.25
C PHE A 205 17.09 0.74 6.11
N TYR A 206 16.29 0.54 5.06
CA TYR A 206 16.43 1.24 3.77
C TYR A 206 15.20 2.06 3.40
N GLY A 207 14.17 2.01 4.23
CA GLY A 207 12.92 2.72 3.97
C GLY A 207 12.18 3.09 5.23
N ILE A 208 11.45 4.20 5.18
CA ILE A 208 10.63 4.72 6.26
C ILE A 208 9.19 4.77 5.77
N SER A 209 8.30 3.99 6.39
CA SER A 209 6.89 4.01 6.04
C SER A 209 6.18 5.19 6.68
N PRO A 210 5.11 5.73 6.08
CA PRO A 210 4.23 6.66 6.77
C PRO A 210 3.73 6.09 8.10
N ARG A 211 3.64 6.91 9.11
CA ARG A 211 2.87 6.56 10.32
C ARG A 211 1.42 6.50 9.89
N ALA A 212 0.88 5.30 9.77
CA ALA A 212 -0.49 5.09 9.33
C ALA A 212 -1.50 5.79 10.26
N GLN A 213 -2.63 6.18 9.73
CA GLN A 213 -3.74 6.71 10.53
C GLN A 213 -4.27 5.63 11.47
N THR A 214 -4.27 4.38 10.99
CA THR A 214 -4.60 3.17 11.77
C THR A 214 -3.54 2.11 11.55
N TYR A 215 -3.31 1.30 12.57
CA TYR A 215 -2.52 0.06 12.47
C TYR A 215 -3.42 -1.14 12.76
N GLY A 216 -3.12 -2.23 12.11
CA GLY A 216 -3.80 -3.50 12.27
C GLY A 216 -4.38 -4.02 10.96
N SER A 217 -4.69 -5.30 10.96
CA SER A 217 -5.43 -5.98 9.89
C SER A 217 -6.85 -6.27 10.37
N GLY A 218 -7.80 -6.08 9.50
CA GLY A 218 -9.20 -6.37 9.74
C GLY A 218 -9.93 -6.40 8.41
N SER A 219 -11.20 -6.73 8.44
CA SER A 219 -12.04 -6.66 7.24
C SER A 219 -13.47 -6.27 7.61
N SER A 220 -14.13 -5.63 6.68
CA SER A 220 -15.55 -5.31 6.77
C SER A 220 -16.21 -5.37 5.38
N ILE A 221 -17.52 -5.50 5.38
CA ILE A 221 -18.33 -5.25 4.19
C ILE A 221 -19.10 -3.95 4.38
N MET A 222 -18.99 -3.05 3.40
CA MET A 222 -19.76 -1.82 3.33
C MET A 222 -21.01 -2.05 2.50
N ILE A 223 -22.17 -1.71 3.06
CA ILE A 223 -23.47 -1.89 2.39
C ILE A 223 -24.25 -0.58 2.52
N PRO A 224 -24.84 -0.02 1.44
CA PRO A 224 -25.66 1.17 1.51
C PRO A 224 -26.79 1.03 2.53
N ARG A 225 -27.01 2.07 3.37
CA ARG A 225 -28.04 2.05 4.43
C ARG A 225 -29.41 1.71 3.87
N ARG A 226 -29.79 2.29 2.72
CA ARG A 226 -31.07 1.98 2.08
C ARG A 226 -31.29 0.49 1.82
N VAL A 227 -30.20 -0.28 1.57
CA VAL A 227 -30.30 -1.72 1.31
C VAL A 227 -30.66 -2.46 2.60
N LEU A 228 -29.85 -2.29 3.66
CA LEU A 228 -30.08 -2.97 4.94
C LEU A 228 -31.37 -2.51 5.61
N ASP A 229 -31.68 -1.20 5.58
CA ASP A 229 -32.93 -0.66 6.15
C ASP A 229 -34.16 -1.27 5.44
N SER A 230 -34.10 -1.47 4.11
CA SER A 230 -35.21 -2.05 3.34
C SER A 230 -35.52 -3.51 3.70
N VAL A 231 -34.52 -4.23 4.22
CA VAL A 231 -34.66 -5.63 4.66
C VAL A 231 -34.73 -5.78 6.18
N GLY A 232 -34.81 -4.64 6.90
CA GLY A 232 -34.98 -4.59 8.35
C GLY A 232 -33.76 -5.04 9.14
N VAL A 233 -32.56 -4.86 8.59
CA VAL A 233 -31.27 -5.14 9.24
C VAL A 233 -30.66 -3.83 9.73
N VAL A 234 -30.46 -3.74 11.05
CA VAL A 234 -29.73 -2.64 11.69
C VAL A 234 -28.46 -3.23 12.28
N PRO A 235 -27.28 -2.89 11.75
CA PRO A 235 -26.02 -3.42 12.25
C PRO A 235 -25.78 -3.01 13.72
N GLU A 236 -25.20 -3.93 14.48
CA GLU A 236 -24.73 -3.68 15.85
C GLU A 236 -23.31 -3.11 15.81
N GLU A 237 -23.05 -2.11 16.65
CA GLU A 237 -21.70 -1.52 16.78
C GLU A 237 -20.73 -2.58 17.36
N ASP A 238 -19.51 -2.64 16.86
CA ASP A 238 -18.44 -3.57 17.27
C ASP A 238 -18.77 -5.07 17.13
N HIS A 239 -19.88 -5.45 16.48
CA HIS A 239 -20.21 -6.84 16.19
C HIS A 239 -19.35 -7.39 15.04
N ILE A 240 -18.79 -8.59 15.23
CA ILE A 240 -18.04 -9.30 14.18
C ILE A 240 -18.98 -10.30 13.49
N TYR A 241 -19.35 -10.00 12.27
CA TYR A 241 -20.29 -10.79 11.48
C TYR A 241 -19.64 -12.05 10.92
N SER A 242 -20.13 -13.20 11.31
CA SER A 242 -19.73 -14.50 10.74
C SER A 242 -20.24 -14.68 9.30
N MET A 243 -19.67 -15.63 8.57
CA MET A 243 -20.18 -16.00 7.23
C MET A 243 -21.63 -16.51 7.28
N GLU A 244 -22.06 -17.14 8.38
CA GLU A 244 -23.45 -17.59 8.55
C GLU A 244 -24.40 -16.40 8.65
N GLU A 245 -24.10 -15.41 9.50
CA GLU A 245 -24.88 -14.18 9.65
C GLU A 245 -24.92 -13.35 8.36
N LEU A 246 -23.78 -13.23 7.67
CA LEU A 246 -23.73 -12.60 6.33
C LEU A 246 -24.63 -13.36 5.33
N GLY A 247 -24.61 -14.69 5.35
CA GLY A 247 -25.48 -15.49 4.49
C GLY A 247 -26.97 -15.27 4.74
N GLU A 248 -27.37 -15.03 6.01
CA GLU A 248 -28.74 -14.66 6.37
C GLU A 248 -29.12 -13.25 5.87
N ILE A 249 -28.19 -12.29 5.97
CA ILE A 249 -28.36 -10.94 5.44
C ILE A 249 -28.50 -10.99 3.91
N PHE A 250 -27.58 -11.66 3.23
CA PHE A 250 -27.59 -11.82 1.78
C PHE A 250 -28.86 -12.51 1.25
N ALA A 251 -29.44 -13.44 2.04
CA ALA A 251 -30.70 -14.06 1.66
C ALA A 251 -31.86 -13.03 1.61
N LYS A 252 -31.94 -12.15 2.60
CA LYS A 252 -32.95 -11.08 2.65
C LYS A 252 -32.71 -10.05 1.53
N GLU A 253 -31.44 -9.67 1.31
CA GLU A 253 -31.08 -8.75 0.24
C GLU A 253 -31.42 -9.33 -1.13
N LYS A 254 -31.12 -10.61 -1.38
CA LYS A 254 -31.41 -11.28 -2.64
C LYS A 254 -32.91 -11.39 -2.92
N GLU A 255 -33.73 -11.55 -1.90
CA GLU A 255 -35.19 -11.50 -2.02
C GLU A 255 -35.69 -10.11 -2.41
N ALA A 256 -35.12 -9.05 -1.81
CA ALA A 256 -35.49 -7.65 -2.08
C ALA A 256 -34.89 -7.11 -3.40
N PHE A 257 -33.71 -7.59 -3.78
CA PHE A 257 -32.94 -7.14 -4.93
C PHE A 257 -32.54 -8.33 -5.83
N PRO A 258 -33.49 -9.00 -6.49
CA PRO A 258 -33.25 -10.26 -7.19
C PRO A 258 -32.28 -10.14 -8.39
N ASP A 259 -32.16 -8.96 -8.99
CA ASP A 259 -31.33 -8.71 -10.16
C ASP A 259 -29.89 -8.26 -9.81
N GLN A 260 -29.61 -8.04 -8.51
CA GLN A 260 -28.30 -7.58 -8.04
C GLN A 260 -27.56 -8.71 -7.30
N TYR A 261 -26.27 -8.52 -7.10
CA TYR A 261 -25.39 -9.43 -6.36
C TYR A 261 -25.01 -8.81 -5.02
N MET A 262 -24.78 -9.65 -4.00
CA MET A 262 -24.65 -9.19 -2.62
C MET A 262 -23.28 -8.59 -2.32
N MET A 263 -22.30 -8.88 -3.18
CA MET A 263 -20.91 -8.42 -2.99
C MET A 263 -20.21 -8.18 -4.33
N ASP A 264 -19.20 -7.33 -4.30
CA ASP A 264 -18.32 -6.94 -5.41
C ASP A 264 -17.20 -7.96 -5.69
N LEU A 265 -17.40 -9.22 -5.36
CA LEU A 265 -16.38 -10.26 -5.44
C LEU A 265 -15.97 -10.54 -6.90
N VAL A 266 -14.89 -9.90 -7.32
CA VAL A 266 -14.18 -10.18 -8.57
C VAL A 266 -12.92 -10.97 -8.24
N THR A 267 -12.78 -12.15 -8.84
CA THR A 267 -11.66 -13.07 -8.55
C THR A 267 -10.74 -13.31 -9.75
N SER A 268 -11.08 -12.78 -10.91
CA SER A 268 -10.32 -12.99 -12.16
C SER A 268 -8.86 -12.51 -12.12
N SER A 269 -8.52 -11.63 -11.18
CA SER A 269 -7.17 -11.06 -11.04
C SER A 269 -6.67 -11.09 -9.59
N ILE A 270 -7.19 -11.99 -8.75
CA ILE A 270 -6.73 -12.06 -7.35
C ILE A 270 -5.31 -12.60 -7.23
N THR A 271 -4.59 -12.01 -6.28
CA THR A 271 -3.32 -12.52 -5.78
C THR A 271 -3.50 -12.91 -4.31
N GLY A 272 -3.35 -14.18 -4.01
CA GLY A 272 -3.61 -14.72 -2.67
C GLY A 272 -5.10 -14.94 -2.36
N SER A 273 -5.38 -15.52 -1.21
CA SER A 273 -6.71 -15.95 -0.81
C SER A 273 -7.58 -14.83 -0.22
N ARG A 274 -8.86 -14.85 -0.52
CA ARG A 274 -9.91 -14.01 0.09
C ARG A 274 -10.41 -14.55 1.43
N TYR A 275 -9.91 -15.70 1.89
CA TYR A 275 -10.26 -16.28 3.19
C TYR A 275 -10.10 -15.29 4.35
N GLY A 276 -9.10 -14.41 4.28
CA GLY A 276 -8.83 -13.37 5.27
C GLY A 276 -9.93 -12.31 5.42
N PHE A 277 -10.85 -12.19 4.47
CA PHE A 277 -12.00 -11.28 4.61
C PHE A 277 -13.04 -11.76 5.63
N TYR A 278 -12.95 -13.01 6.04
CA TYR A 278 -13.93 -13.66 6.92
C TYR A 278 -13.31 -14.27 8.18
N ASN A 279 -11.99 -14.26 8.30
CA ASN A 279 -11.29 -15.01 9.36
C ASN A 279 -10.14 -14.19 9.95
N SER A 280 -10.20 -13.97 11.25
CA SER A 280 -9.24 -13.19 12.02
C SER A 280 -7.93 -13.94 12.29
N GLY A 281 -6.86 -13.17 12.52
CA GLY A 281 -5.57 -13.68 12.99
C GLY A 281 -4.78 -14.48 11.97
N LEU A 282 -5.00 -14.24 10.68
CA LEU A 282 -4.18 -14.81 9.60
C LEU A 282 -2.92 -13.97 9.43
N ASP A 283 -1.77 -14.55 9.74
CA ASP A 283 -0.50 -13.84 9.66
C ASP A 283 0.45 -14.54 8.68
N ALA A 284 0.71 -13.88 7.57
CA ALA A 284 1.62 -14.37 6.53
C ALA A 284 3.11 -14.14 6.87
N LEU A 285 3.41 -13.73 8.10
CA LEU A 285 4.78 -13.58 8.63
C LEU A 285 5.65 -12.62 7.81
N GLY A 286 5.07 -11.47 7.46
CA GLY A 286 5.75 -10.41 6.73
C GLY A 286 5.73 -10.54 5.22
N THR A 287 5.14 -11.60 4.66
CA THR A 287 4.96 -11.76 3.20
C THR A 287 3.56 -11.35 2.74
N THR A 288 3.41 -11.14 1.43
CA THR A 288 2.12 -10.81 0.80
C THR A 288 1.38 -12.03 0.28
N ASN A 289 2.03 -13.21 0.27
CA ASN A 289 1.46 -14.43 -0.28
C ASN A 289 0.93 -15.36 0.82
N SER A 290 0.05 -16.28 0.43
CA SER A 290 -0.54 -17.29 1.31
C SER A 290 0.30 -18.57 1.46
N SER A 291 1.55 -18.55 1.00
CA SER A 291 2.49 -19.68 1.07
C SER A 291 3.02 -19.86 2.50
N GLY A 292 2.19 -20.41 3.36
CA GLY A 292 2.47 -20.60 4.77
C GLY A 292 2.12 -19.37 5.61
N LEU A 293 1.23 -19.57 6.58
CA LEU A 293 0.78 -18.52 7.50
C LEU A 293 0.43 -19.10 8.87
N LEU A 294 0.40 -18.24 9.88
CA LEU A 294 -0.18 -18.58 11.17
C LEU A 294 -1.71 -18.46 11.07
N MET A 295 -2.42 -19.42 11.66
CA MET A 295 -3.88 -19.40 11.75
C MET A 295 -4.31 -19.16 13.19
N GLY A 296 -4.69 -17.91 13.48
CA GLY A 296 -5.06 -17.45 14.80
C GLY A 296 -3.92 -16.81 15.58
N LYS A 297 -4.25 -15.81 16.42
CA LYS A 297 -3.29 -14.94 17.12
C LYS A 297 -2.29 -15.67 18.03
N ASN A 298 -2.63 -16.85 18.50
CA ASN A 298 -1.77 -17.64 19.41
C ASN A 298 -1.00 -18.77 18.69
N SER A 299 -1.18 -18.93 17.38
CA SER A 299 -0.51 -19.96 16.59
C SER A 299 1.00 -19.67 16.49
N THR A 300 1.80 -20.72 16.60
CA THR A 300 3.23 -20.72 16.28
C THR A 300 3.56 -21.72 15.17
N GLU A 301 2.55 -22.43 14.63
CA GLU A 301 2.70 -23.37 13.54
C GLU A 301 2.37 -22.69 12.21
N VAL A 302 3.32 -22.71 11.29
CA VAL A 302 3.15 -22.19 9.92
C VAL A 302 2.45 -23.26 9.09
N LYS A 303 1.26 -22.96 8.58
CA LYS A 303 0.39 -23.91 7.86
C LYS A 303 0.21 -23.54 6.40
N ASN A 304 0.00 -24.56 5.58
CA ASN A 304 -0.62 -24.39 4.27
C ASN A 304 -2.13 -24.15 4.46
N LEU A 305 -2.57 -22.88 4.30
CA LEU A 305 -3.99 -22.51 4.41
C LEU A 305 -4.88 -23.44 3.59
N TYR A 306 -4.50 -23.70 2.36
CA TYR A 306 -5.30 -24.42 1.37
C TYR A 306 -5.54 -25.89 1.71
N ALA A 307 -4.68 -26.47 2.55
CA ALA A 307 -4.77 -27.86 3.00
C ALA A 307 -5.60 -28.03 4.29
N THR A 308 -6.16 -26.95 4.84
CA THR A 308 -6.92 -27.00 6.10
C THR A 308 -8.39 -27.33 5.89
N GLU A 309 -9.01 -27.92 6.91
CA GLU A 309 -10.46 -28.19 6.92
C GLU A 309 -11.27 -26.90 6.91
N GLU A 310 -10.75 -25.86 7.56
CA GLU A 310 -11.35 -24.52 7.64
C GLU A 310 -11.45 -23.88 6.24
N TYR A 311 -10.40 -24.00 5.42
CA TYR A 311 -10.42 -23.50 4.05
C TYR A 311 -11.40 -24.30 3.17
N ALA A 312 -11.45 -25.60 3.33
CA ALA A 312 -12.43 -26.43 2.61
C ALA A 312 -13.88 -26.05 2.99
N ALA A 313 -14.15 -25.78 4.28
CA ALA A 313 -15.45 -25.32 4.74
C ALA A 313 -15.81 -23.93 4.14
N TYR A 314 -14.86 -22.99 4.13
CA TYR A 314 -15.01 -21.69 3.48
C TYR A 314 -15.39 -21.84 2.00
N LEU A 315 -14.67 -22.66 1.23
CA LEU A 315 -14.98 -22.87 -0.18
C LEU A 315 -16.39 -23.46 -0.40
N ASN A 316 -16.85 -24.34 0.49
CA ASN A 316 -18.21 -24.87 0.42
C ASN A 316 -19.26 -23.77 0.66
N THR A 317 -19.02 -22.84 1.59
CA THR A 317 -19.90 -21.68 1.83
C THR A 317 -19.92 -20.74 0.62
N ILE A 318 -18.76 -20.41 0.06
CA ILE A 318 -18.66 -19.59 -1.16
C ILE A 318 -19.38 -20.25 -2.35
N ARG A 319 -19.25 -21.59 -2.48
CA ARG A 319 -19.96 -22.36 -3.49
C ARG A 319 -21.48 -22.29 -3.32
N ASP A 320 -21.97 -22.40 -2.09
CA ASP A 320 -23.40 -22.24 -1.76
C ASP A 320 -23.89 -20.83 -2.10
N TRP A 321 -23.12 -19.80 -1.75
CA TRP A 321 -23.46 -18.39 -2.08
C TRP A 321 -23.51 -18.15 -3.60
N TYR A 322 -22.54 -18.71 -4.35
CA TYR A 322 -22.57 -18.66 -5.81
C TYR A 322 -23.83 -19.32 -6.39
N GLN A 323 -24.19 -20.51 -5.89
CA GLN A 323 -25.39 -21.24 -6.35
C GLN A 323 -26.70 -20.53 -5.99
N LYS A 324 -26.73 -19.78 -4.89
CA LYS A 324 -27.85 -18.92 -4.48
C LYS A 324 -27.90 -17.58 -5.24
N GLY A 325 -26.90 -17.29 -6.07
CA GLY A 325 -26.82 -16.06 -6.85
C GLY A 325 -26.43 -14.84 -6.04
N TYR A 326 -25.74 -15.01 -4.90
CA TYR A 326 -25.17 -13.89 -4.13
C TYR A 326 -23.91 -13.34 -4.78
N ILE A 327 -23.19 -14.19 -5.51
CA ILE A 327 -21.97 -13.86 -6.24
C ILE A 327 -22.28 -13.85 -7.73
N HIS A 328 -21.70 -12.89 -8.46
CA HIS A 328 -21.87 -12.75 -9.90
C HIS A 328 -21.33 -13.97 -10.65
N PRO A 329 -22.04 -14.54 -11.64
CA PRO A 329 -21.61 -15.74 -12.36
C PRO A 329 -20.27 -15.58 -13.08
N ASP A 330 -19.92 -14.36 -13.51
CA ASP A 330 -18.68 -14.07 -14.22
C ASP A 330 -17.54 -13.61 -13.29
N ALA A 331 -17.69 -13.74 -11.96
CA ALA A 331 -16.70 -13.28 -10.98
C ALA A 331 -15.27 -13.82 -11.24
N ALA A 332 -15.16 -15.06 -11.75
CA ALA A 332 -13.86 -15.67 -12.06
C ALA A 332 -13.27 -15.27 -13.42
N THR A 333 -14.04 -14.63 -14.31
CA THR A 333 -13.64 -14.45 -15.72
C THR A 333 -13.83 -13.04 -16.25
N THR A 334 -14.50 -12.17 -15.50
CA THR A 334 -14.76 -10.79 -15.90
C THR A 334 -13.46 -9.99 -16.02
N SER A 335 -13.45 -9.03 -16.94
CA SER A 335 -12.43 -7.98 -17.01
C SER A 335 -12.83 -6.71 -16.25
N GLN A 336 -14.07 -6.65 -15.72
CA GLN A 336 -14.53 -5.55 -14.90
C GLN A 336 -13.97 -5.64 -13.48
N THR A 337 -13.83 -4.52 -12.85
CA THR A 337 -13.41 -4.41 -11.44
C THR A 337 -14.63 -4.45 -10.50
N GLY A 338 -14.41 -4.74 -9.22
CA GLY A 338 -15.45 -4.61 -8.19
C GLY A 338 -16.03 -3.20 -8.15
N THR A 339 -15.18 -2.18 -8.27
CA THR A 339 -15.58 -0.76 -8.37
C THR A 339 -16.56 -0.50 -9.53
N GLU A 340 -16.33 -1.07 -10.71
CA GLU A 340 -17.25 -0.94 -11.83
C GLU A 340 -18.60 -1.62 -11.57
N TRP A 341 -18.61 -2.73 -10.85
CA TRP A 341 -19.86 -3.39 -10.43
C TRP A 341 -20.65 -2.57 -9.42
N LEU A 342 -19.95 -1.95 -8.45
CA LEU A 342 -20.59 -1.10 -7.43
C LEU A 342 -21.18 0.16 -8.07
N THR A 343 -20.38 0.91 -8.83
CA THR A 343 -20.82 2.13 -9.52
C THR A 343 -21.86 1.88 -10.60
N GLY A 344 -21.83 0.69 -11.20
CA GLY A 344 -22.84 0.21 -12.17
C GLY A 344 -24.12 -0.32 -11.52
N GLY A 345 -24.20 -0.38 -10.19
CA GLY A 345 -25.34 -0.94 -9.45
C GLY A 345 -25.52 -2.44 -9.63
N VAL A 346 -24.48 -3.17 -10.01
CA VAL A 346 -24.47 -4.64 -10.18
C VAL A 346 -24.32 -5.33 -8.82
N ALA A 347 -23.45 -4.79 -7.96
CA ALA A 347 -23.20 -5.31 -6.61
C ALA A 347 -23.73 -4.33 -5.54
N LEU A 348 -24.15 -4.88 -4.38
CA LEU A 348 -24.70 -4.15 -3.25
C LEU A 348 -23.68 -3.93 -2.14
N GLY A 349 -22.69 -4.79 -1.97
CA GLY A 349 -21.71 -4.74 -0.90
C GLY A 349 -20.27 -4.67 -1.42
N ASN A 350 -19.42 -3.95 -0.69
CA ASN A 350 -18.00 -3.79 -0.97
C ASN A 350 -17.16 -4.32 0.20
N PHE A 351 -16.36 -5.36 -0.02
CA PHE A 351 -15.37 -5.82 0.95
C PHE A 351 -14.12 -4.94 0.93
N VAL A 352 -13.79 -4.39 2.10
CA VAL A 352 -12.65 -3.50 2.33
C VAL A 352 -11.94 -3.85 3.64
N GLY A 353 -10.89 -3.13 3.97
CA GLY A 353 -10.28 -3.18 5.30
C GLY A 353 -11.29 -2.86 6.41
N GLY A 354 -10.97 -3.26 7.64
CA GLY A 354 -11.84 -3.03 8.80
C GLY A 354 -11.72 -1.62 9.40
N GLU A 355 -10.78 -0.81 8.90
CA GLU A 355 -10.45 0.50 9.46
C GLU A 355 -11.62 1.48 9.32
N PRO A 356 -11.84 2.38 10.31
CA PRO A 356 -12.95 3.33 10.30
C PRO A 356 -12.98 4.25 9.09
N ASN A 357 -11.79 4.66 8.58
CA ASN A 357 -11.65 5.53 7.43
C ASN A 357 -12.09 4.89 6.09
N GLN A 358 -12.30 3.58 6.03
CA GLN A 358 -12.85 2.90 4.85
C GLN A 358 -14.31 3.29 4.58
N LEU A 359 -15.06 3.68 5.62
CA LEU A 359 -16.46 4.07 5.47
C LEU A 359 -16.63 5.28 4.55
N TYR A 360 -15.83 6.33 4.74
CA TYR A 360 -15.86 7.52 3.87
C TYR A 360 -15.57 7.18 2.40
N GLY A 361 -14.57 6.33 2.16
CA GLY A 361 -14.24 5.85 0.80
C GLY A 361 -15.39 5.10 0.15
N ALA A 362 -16.07 4.22 0.91
CA ALA A 362 -17.23 3.47 0.44
C ALA A 362 -18.43 4.38 0.16
N GLU A 363 -18.74 5.34 1.02
CA GLU A 363 -19.82 6.31 0.83
C GLU A 363 -19.61 7.16 -0.42
N ASN A 364 -18.39 7.58 -0.70
CA ASN A 364 -18.05 8.26 -1.95
C ASN A 364 -18.23 7.36 -3.18
N LEU A 365 -17.87 6.08 -3.07
CA LEU A 365 -17.99 5.11 -4.14
C LEU A 365 -19.46 4.80 -4.48
N PHE A 366 -20.28 4.60 -3.46
CA PHE A 366 -21.73 4.35 -3.62
C PHE A 366 -22.53 5.64 -3.91
N GLY A 367 -21.99 6.82 -3.55
CA GLY A 367 -22.70 8.09 -3.62
C GLY A 367 -23.82 8.23 -2.59
N GLU A 368 -23.84 7.41 -1.54
CA GLU A 368 -24.86 7.39 -0.50
C GLU A 368 -24.29 6.85 0.82
N PRO A 369 -24.95 7.17 1.99
CA PRO A 369 -24.51 6.65 3.29
C PRO A 369 -24.53 5.13 3.36
N CYS A 370 -23.48 4.58 4.00
CA CYS A 370 -23.29 3.14 4.17
C CYS A 370 -23.31 2.72 5.64
N TYR A 371 -23.51 1.43 5.86
CA TYR A 371 -23.17 0.72 7.09
C TYR A 371 -21.87 -0.06 6.86
N GLN A 372 -21.05 -0.09 7.90
CA GLN A 372 -19.85 -0.94 8.00
C GLN A 372 -20.17 -2.15 8.87
N LEU A 373 -20.16 -3.34 8.30
CA LEU A 373 -20.31 -4.60 9.02
C LEU A 373 -18.90 -5.23 9.15
N GLN A 374 -18.36 -5.21 10.36
CA GLN A 374 -17.05 -5.81 10.63
C GLN A 374 -17.12 -7.32 10.47
N THR A 375 -16.24 -7.90 9.66
CA THR A 375 -16.19 -9.36 9.40
C THR A 375 -14.98 -10.02 10.03
N VAL A 376 -13.95 -9.24 10.36
CA VAL A 376 -12.72 -9.70 11.00
C VAL A 376 -12.38 -8.78 12.16
N GLU A 377 -12.23 -9.39 13.36
CA GLU A 377 -11.73 -8.67 14.53
C GLU A 377 -10.35 -8.07 14.22
N PRO A 378 -10.11 -6.77 14.47
CA PRO A 378 -8.82 -6.16 14.25
C PRO A 378 -7.70 -6.86 15.01
N PHE A 379 -6.58 -7.10 14.34
CA PHE A 379 -5.41 -7.74 14.92
C PHE A 379 -4.11 -7.17 14.35
N MET A 380 -3.01 -7.36 15.07
CA MET A 380 -1.70 -6.90 14.66
C MET A 380 -0.86 -8.09 14.14
N PRO A 381 -0.65 -8.20 12.81
CA PRO A 381 0.17 -9.25 12.22
C PRO A 381 1.67 -8.96 12.35
N ALA A 382 2.51 -9.87 11.86
CA ALA A 382 3.96 -9.77 11.81
C ALA A 382 4.46 -8.44 11.24
N LYS A 383 3.88 -8.03 10.11
CA LYS A 383 4.20 -6.77 9.43
C LYS A 383 3.02 -5.82 9.50
N ALA A 384 3.21 -4.71 10.20
CA ALA A 384 2.21 -3.67 10.37
C ALA A 384 2.50 -2.40 9.53
N SER A 385 3.42 -2.46 8.55
CA SER A 385 3.77 -1.30 7.73
C SER A 385 2.64 -0.92 6.75
N SER A 386 2.60 0.35 6.37
CA SER A 386 1.60 0.91 5.43
C SER A 386 1.68 0.40 3.99
N GLY A 387 2.62 -0.50 3.67
CA GLY A 387 2.82 -0.97 2.29
C GLY A 387 3.51 0.03 1.36
N ALA A 388 4.02 1.12 1.89
CA ALA A 388 4.77 2.14 1.16
C ALA A 388 6.00 2.56 1.99
N PHE A 389 7.12 2.80 1.31
CA PHE A 389 8.36 3.24 1.94
C PHE A 389 8.95 4.44 1.22
N TRP A 390 9.30 5.47 1.97
CA TRP A 390 10.17 6.52 1.52
C TRP A 390 11.62 6.05 1.60
N SER A 391 12.33 6.14 0.49
CA SER A 391 13.72 5.71 0.37
C SER A 391 14.55 6.75 -0.37
N ILE A 392 15.84 6.75 -0.12
CA ILE A 392 16.82 7.62 -0.78
C ILE A 392 17.61 6.79 -1.79
N PRO A 393 17.53 7.11 -3.10
CA PRO A 393 18.32 6.45 -4.13
C PRO A 393 19.82 6.69 -3.98
N ILE A 394 20.65 5.74 -4.48
CA ILE A 394 22.11 5.88 -4.52
C ILE A 394 22.58 7.06 -5.39
N THR A 395 21.70 7.60 -6.22
CA THR A 395 21.98 8.75 -7.10
C THR A 395 21.71 10.09 -6.43
N SER A 396 21.10 10.12 -5.25
CA SER A 396 20.88 11.35 -4.48
C SER A 396 22.22 12.04 -4.17
N LYS A 397 22.25 13.34 -4.35
CA LYS A 397 23.44 14.18 -4.09
C LYS A 397 23.43 14.84 -2.72
N ASP A 398 22.26 14.91 -2.08
CA ASP A 398 22.09 15.48 -0.75
C ASP A 398 21.11 14.62 0.09
N PRO A 399 21.55 13.43 0.53
CA PRO A 399 20.73 12.54 1.35
C PRO A 399 20.31 13.17 2.69
N GLU A 400 21.14 14.05 3.28
CA GLU A 400 20.80 14.74 4.53
C GLU A 400 19.69 15.77 4.34
N GLY A 401 19.74 16.54 3.23
CA GLY A 401 18.66 17.47 2.87
C GLY A 401 17.36 16.74 2.60
N ALA A 402 17.42 15.61 1.88
CA ALA A 402 16.27 14.74 1.64
C ALA A 402 15.68 14.22 2.96
N MET A 403 16.53 13.78 3.89
CA MET A 403 16.09 13.29 5.19
C MET A 403 15.47 14.39 6.06
N ARG A 404 16.04 15.63 6.08
CA ARG A 404 15.42 16.75 6.80
C ARG A 404 14.01 17.08 6.29
N PHE A 405 13.81 17.01 4.96
CA PHE A 405 12.49 17.19 4.38
C PHE A 405 11.53 16.07 4.79
N LEU A 406 11.99 14.82 4.70
CA LEU A 406 11.20 13.66 5.11
C LEU A 406 10.84 13.75 6.60
N ASP A 407 11.79 14.10 7.47
CA ASP A 407 11.59 14.22 8.92
C ASP A 407 10.52 15.26 9.28
N LEU A 408 10.49 16.40 8.58
CA LEU A 408 9.49 17.45 8.82
C LEU A 408 8.06 16.99 8.50
N MET A 409 7.87 16.00 7.61
CA MET A 409 6.55 15.39 7.39
C MET A 409 6.06 14.57 8.59
N TYR A 410 6.96 14.22 9.53
CA TYR A 410 6.65 13.44 10.73
C TYR A 410 6.56 14.31 12.00
N ASP A 411 6.60 15.64 11.88
CA ASP A 411 6.48 16.51 13.03
C ASP A 411 5.09 16.45 13.69
N ASP A 412 5.01 16.92 14.92
CA ASP A 412 3.76 16.90 15.71
C ASP A 412 2.74 17.97 15.27
N THR A 413 3.12 18.89 14.35
CA THR A 413 2.21 19.94 13.86
C THR A 413 1.37 19.46 12.67
N GLY A 414 1.92 18.60 11.83
CA GLY A 414 1.29 18.16 10.58
C GLY A 414 1.20 19.25 9.50
N GLU A 415 1.84 20.42 9.68
CA GLU A 415 1.73 21.55 8.77
C GLU A 415 2.20 21.20 7.36
N LEU A 416 3.42 20.65 7.23
CA LEU A 416 3.95 20.22 5.94
C LEU A 416 3.12 19.06 5.35
N LEU A 417 2.74 18.09 6.19
CA LEU A 417 1.93 16.95 5.76
C LEU A 417 0.62 17.41 5.12
N ASN A 418 -0.14 18.28 5.80
CA ASN A 418 -1.44 18.74 5.32
C ASN A 418 -1.32 19.63 4.09
N LEU A 419 -0.22 20.41 3.98
CA LEU A 419 0.08 21.19 2.79
C LEU A 419 0.34 20.27 1.56
N ILE A 420 1.05 19.15 1.75
CA ILE A 420 1.27 18.15 0.70
C ILE A 420 -0.03 17.43 0.32
N LEU A 421 -0.85 17.06 1.31
CA LEU A 421 -2.07 16.27 1.08
C LEU A 421 -3.22 17.10 0.52
N TRP A 422 -3.45 18.29 1.10
CA TRP A 422 -4.68 19.06 0.88
C TRP A 422 -4.46 20.42 0.24
N GLY A 423 -3.18 20.85 0.12
CA GLY A 423 -2.81 22.14 -0.50
C GLY A 423 -3.06 23.32 0.43
N ILE A 424 -3.58 24.41 -0.10
CA ILE A 424 -3.65 25.73 0.54
C ILE A 424 -5.05 25.97 1.12
N GLU A 425 -5.11 26.27 2.43
CA GLU A 425 -6.37 26.66 3.10
C GLU A 425 -7.01 27.87 2.44
N GLY A 426 -8.34 27.83 2.32
CA GLY A 426 -9.14 28.87 1.66
C GLY A 426 -9.19 28.78 0.13
N GLU A 427 -8.31 27.97 -0.48
CA GLU A 427 -8.28 27.74 -1.93
C GLU A 427 -8.68 26.30 -2.30
N HIS A 428 -8.07 25.31 -1.65
CA HIS A 428 -8.26 23.90 -1.94
C HIS A 428 -9.14 23.21 -0.89
N TYR A 429 -9.07 23.68 0.35
CA TYR A 429 -9.92 23.23 1.46
C TYR A 429 -10.23 24.40 2.41
N VAL A 430 -11.21 24.21 3.28
CA VAL A 430 -11.54 25.07 4.42
C VAL A 430 -11.69 24.24 5.67
N MET A 431 -11.31 24.80 6.83
CA MET A 431 -11.59 24.17 8.12
C MET A 431 -13.09 24.25 8.41
N VAL A 432 -13.71 23.09 8.62
CA VAL A 432 -15.11 22.95 9.01
C VAL A 432 -15.24 22.86 10.52
N ASP A 433 -14.42 22.03 11.15
CA ASP A 433 -14.30 21.94 12.61
C ASP A 433 -12.81 21.81 13.00
N PRO A 434 -12.17 22.91 13.46
CA PRO A 434 -10.76 22.87 13.83
C PRO A 434 -10.45 22.02 15.08
N ALA A 435 -11.47 21.72 15.94
CA ALA A 435 -11.25 20.90 17.13
C ALA A 435 -11.12 19.40 16.78
N GLU A 436 -11.67 18.99 15.64
CA GLU A 436 -11.65 17.61 15.14
C GLU A 436 -10.75 17.45 13.90
N ASP A 437 -10.00 18.48 13.51
CA ASP A 437 -9.21 18.53 12.26
C ASP A 437 -10.06 18.25 10.99
N LEU A 438 -11.36 18.56 11.04
CA LEU A 438 -12.31 18.31 9.97
C LEU A 438 -12.25 19.44 8.92
N ILE A 439 -12.04 19.04 7.67
CA ILE A 439 -12.01 19.96 6.52
C ILE A 439 -13.13 19.65 5.52
N GLY A 440 -13.38 20.58 4.63
CA GLY A 440 -14.31 20.45 3.51
C GLY A 440 -13.85 21.28 2.32
N PHE A 441 -14.53 21.14 1.19
CA PHE A 441 -14.25 21.99 0.03
C PHE A 441 -14.79 23.42 0.25
N PRO A 442 -14.09 24.45 -0.29
CA PRO A 442 -14.64 25.78 -0.38
C PRO A 442 -15.96 25.83 -1.17
N GLU A 443 -16.76 26.87 -0.94
CA GLU A 443 -18.06 27.03 -1.64
C GLU A 443 -17.89 26.99 -3.17
N GLY A 444 -18.62 26.08 -3.84
CA GLY A 444 -18.61 25.89 -5.30
C GLY A 444 -17.44 25.06 -5.82
N ILE A 445 -16.62 24.50 -4.96
CA ILE A 445 -15.52 23.57 -5.28
C ILE A 445 -15.91 22.17 -4.81
N ASP A 446 -15.43 21.15 -5.53
CA ASP A 446 -15.55 19.73 -5.19
C ASP A 446 -14.26 18.98 -5.61
N SER A 447 -14.20 17.68 -5.37
CA SER A 447 -13.04 16.84 -5.71
C SER A 447 -12.68 16.83 -7.21
N THR A 448 -13.61 17.20 -8.10
CA THR A 448 -13.42 17.23 -9.55
C THR A 448 -12.99 18.58 -10.07
N THR A 449 -13.30 19.65 -9.32
CA THR A 449 -13.06 21.06 -9.69
C THR A 449 -11.93 21.71 -8.87
N SER A 450 -11.49 21.07 -7.77
CA SER A 450 -10.33 21.52 -7.01
C SER A 450 -9.06 21.47 -7.87
N GLY A 451 -8.27 22.54 -7.83
CA GLY A 451 -6.96 22.58 -8.50
C GLY A 451 -5.90 21.68 -7.84
N TYR A 452 -6.13 21.30 -6.58
CA TYR A 452 -5.25 20.41 -5.83
C TYR A 452 -6.06 19.55 -4.85
N TYR A 453 -6.00 18.24 -5.05
CA TYR A 453 -6.62 17.25 -4.17
C TYR A 453 -5.88 15.93 -4.30
N VAL A 454 -5.37 15.40 -3.19
CA VAL A 454 -4.66 14.12 -3.11
C VAL A 454 -5.44 13.16 -2.23
N SER A 455 -5.95 12.09 -2.81
CA SER A 455 -6.87 11.16 -2.13
C SER A 455 -6.18 10.00 -1.42
N PHE A 456 -4.85 9.95 -1.36
CA PHE A 456 -4.14 8.84 -0.70
C PHE A 456 -2.96 9.33 0.15
N GLY A 457 -2.77 8.69 1.31
CA GLY A 457 -1.86 9.14 2.33
C GLY A 457 -0.59 8.29 2.45
N PHE A 458 0.31 8.37 1.46
CA PHE A 458 1.63 7.74 1.57
C PHE A 458 2.70 8.70 2.13
N TYR A 459 2.29 9.66 2.97
CA TYR A 459 3.13 10.72 3.48
C TYR A 459 3.13 10.76 5.00
N GLY A 460 4.25 11.01 5.61
CA GLY A 460 4.53 11.45 6.96
C GLY A 460 3.68 10.88 8.11
N ASN A 461 3.38 11.75 9.08
CA ASN A 461 2.60 11.40 10.27
C ASN A 461 1.09 11.55 10.04
N ARG A 462 0.44 10.54 9.50
CA ARG A 462 -1.01 10.56 9.22
C ARG A 462 -1.92 10.68 10.45
N ALA A 463 -1.38 10.56 11.66
CA ALA A 463 -2.15 10.91 12.86
C ALA A 463 -2.39 12.43 13.00
N LYS A 464 -1.74 13.24 12.15
CA LYS A 464 -1.90 14.70 12.05
C LYS A 464 -2.55 15.14 10.75
N GLU A 465 -3.03 14.18 9.95
CA GLU A 465 -3.74 14.43 8.71
C GLU A 465 -5.12 15.02 9.00
N TYR A 466 -5.49 16.08 8.31
CA TYR A 466 -6.87 16.58 8.33
C TYR A 466 -7.82 15.57 7.71
N ILE A 467 -9.04 15.50 8.22
CA ILE A 467 -10.05 14.52 7.82
C ILE A 467 -11.21 15.17 7.08
N TRP A 468 -11.80 14.42 6.15
CA TRP A 468 -12.98 14.86 5.38
C TRP A 468 -14.30 14.41 6.00
N ASP A 469 -14.26 13.47 6.91
CA ASP A 469 -15.44 12.88 7.53
C ASP A 469 -15.13 12.37 8.94
N MET A 470 -16.09 12.52 9.86
CA MET A 470 -15.97 12.11 11.25
C MET A 470 -15.87 10.60 11.45
N SER A 471 -16.17 9.78 10.42
CA SER A 471 -15.89 8.34 10.47
C SER A 471 -14.39 8.05 10.58
N SER A 472 -13.56 8.97 10.05
CA SER A 472 -12.10 8.92 10.09
C SER A 472 -11.48 9.71 11.25
N SER A 473 -12.27 10.10 12.27
CA SER A 473 -11.75 10.90 13.39
C SER A 473 -10.56 10.20 14.06
N HIS A 474 -9.59 10.99 14.51
CA HIS A 474 -8.37 10.48 15.15
C HIS A 474 -8.67 9.58 16.33
N ALA A 475 -9.71 9.90 17.12
CA ALA A 475 -10.15 9.08 18.25
C ALA A 475 -10.62 7.68 17.79
N ARG A 476 -11.40 7.59 16.72
CA ARG A 476 -11.87 6.29 16.18
C ARG A 476 -10.71 5.48 15.58
N CYS A 477 -9.83 6.12 14.84
CA CYS A 477 -8.65 5.49 14.27
C CYS A 477 -7.70 4.97 15.36
N GLN A 478 -7.51 5.73 16.44
CA GLN A 478 -6.71 5.29 17.59
C GLN A 478 -7.39 4.13 18.32
N ALA A 479 -8.69 4.17 18.57
CA ALA A 479 -9.42 3.08 19.20
C ALA A 479 -9.32 1.77 18.40
N TYR A 480 -9.39 1.84 17.07
CA TYR A 480 -9.16 0.69 16.20
C TYR A 480 -7.73 0.12 16.35
N THR A 481 -6.73 1.00 16.35
CA THR A 481 -5.33 0.61 16.56
C THR A 481 -5.13 -0.04 17.93
N ASP A 482 -5.70 0.54 18.98
CA ASP A 482 -5.63 0.00 20.34
C ASP A 482 -6.30 -1.39 20.44
N TRP A 483 -7.41 -1.58 19.74
CA TRP A 483 -8.07 -2.89 19.63
C TRP A 483 -7.17 -3.91 18.93
N ALA A 484 -6.60 -3.55 17.77
CA ALA A 484 -5.68 -4.43 17.04
C ALA A 484 -4.44 -4.79 17.89
N MET A 485 -3.89 -3.82 18.65
CA MET A 485 -2.74 -4.03 19.53
C MET A 485 -3.02 -5.01 20.67
N GLN A 486 -4.25 -5.17 21.11
CA GLN A 486 -4.66 -6.20 22.09
C GLN A 486 -4.70 -7.61 21.47
N ASN A 487 -4.74 -7.69 20.14
CA ASN A 487 -4.86 -8.92 19.37
C ASN A 487 -3.60 -9.19 18.52
N LYS A 488 -2.41 -8.95 19.07
CA LYS A 488 -1.14 -9.27 18.38
C LYS A 488 -1.03 -10.76 18.09
N THR A 489 -0.61 -11.11 16.88
CA THR A 489 -0.20 -12.49 16.57
C THR A 489 1.14 -12.82 17.23
N LYS A 490 1.48 -14.09 17.28
CA LYS A 490 2.83 -14.53 17.71
C LYS A 490 3.92 -14.14 16.73
N GLY A 491 3.55 -13.77 15.51
CA GLY A 491 4.46 -13.27 14.48
C GLY A 491 4.80 -11.79 14.58
N TYR A 492 4.13 -11.01 15.44
CA TYR A 492 4.33 -9.57 15.51
C TYR A 492 5.81 -9.19 15.75
N GLY A 493 6.38 -8.44 14.79
CA GLY A 493 7.80 -8.07 14.78
C GLY A 493 8.71 -9.03 14.00
N PHE A 494 8.18 -10.15 13.51
CA PHE A 494 8.92 -11.06 12.65
C PHE A 494 8.77 -10.66 11.17
N CYS A 495 9.82 -10.90 10.37
CA CYS A 495 9.77 -10.77 8.92
C CYS A 495 10.51 -11.93 8.25
N TYR A 496 9.80 -12.74 7.49
CA TYR A 496 10.36 -13.84 6.74
C TYR A 496 11.27 -13.34 5.60
N ASP A 497 12.45 -13.91 5.46
CA ASP A 497 13.33 -13.70 4.30
C ASP A 497 13.10 -14.80 3.25
N PRO A 498 12.45 -14.51 2.12
CA PRO A 498 12.15 -15.46 1.06
C PRO A 498 13.29 -15.68 0.06
N SER A 499 14.46 -15.05 0.23
CA SER A 499 15.51 -14.95 -0.80
C SER A 499 15.96 -16.29 -1.39
N ASN A 500 15.96 -17.35 -0.58
CA ASN A 500 16.38 -18.69 -1.01
C ASN A 500 15.30 -19.45 -1.78
N TYR A 501 14.06 -18.97 -1.80
CA TYR A 501 12.89 -19.67 -2.36
C TYR A 501 12.10 -18.84 -3.39
N ALA A 502 12.73 -17.82 -3.98
CA ALA A 502 12.07 -16.91 -4.93
C ALA A 502 11.43 -17.65 -6.11
N ASP A 503 12.10 -18.67 -6.67
CA ASP A 503 11.59 -19.46 -7.80
C ASP A 503 10.36 -20.30 -7.40
N GLN A 504 10.40 -20.92 -6.22
CA GLN A 504 9.25 -21.69 -5.70
C GLN A 504 8.07 -20.78 -5.41
N ILE A 505 8.29 -19.63 -4.82
CA ILE A 505 7.24 -18.63 -4.54
C ILE A 505 6.60 -18.16 -5.87
N ALA A 506 7.40 -17.88 -6.89
CA ALA A 506 6.88 -17.54 -8.21
C ALA A 506 6.04 -18.67 -8.82
N ALA A 507 6.47 -19.92 -8.68
CA ALA A 507 5.73 -21.08 -9.14
C ALA A 507 4.41 -21.26 -8.35
N ILE A 508 4.41 -21.08 -7.03
CA ILE A 508 3.22 -21.13 -6.18
C ILE A 508 2.23 -20.04 -6.60
N ASN A 509 2.69 -18.80 -6.76
CA ASN A 509 1.85 -17.67 -7.19
C ASN A 509 1.19 -17.95 -8.56
N ALA A 510 1.90 -18.60 -9.49
CA ALA A 510 1.34 -18.99 -10.78
C ALA A 510 0.25 -20.07 -10.65
N VAL A 511 0.40 -21.00 -9.71
CA VAL A 511 -0.63 -22.01 -9.40
C VAL A 511 -1.83 -21.34 -8.72
N GLU A 512 -1.63 -20.44 -7.75
CA GLU A 512 -2.69 -19.67 -7.11
C GLU A 512 -3.51 -18.90 -8.16
N ALA A 513 -2.85 -18.14 -9.05
CA ALA A 513 -3.51 -17.38 -10.10
C ALA A 513 -4.37 -18.24 -11.05
N GLN A 514 -4.05 -19.53 -11.20
CA GLN A 514 -4.82 -20.45 -12.02
C GLN A 514 -6.07 -20.99 -11.30
N TYR A 515 -5.97 -21.30 -9.99
CA TYR A 515 -7.00 -22.04 -9.27
C TYR A 515 -7.89 -21.19 -8.36
N LEU A 516 -7.34 -20.15 -7.71
CA LEU A 516 -8.10 -19.31 -6.78
C LEU A 516 -9.30 -18.61 -7.44
N PRO A 517 -9.20 -18.08 -8.69
CA PRO A 517 -10.34 -17.44 -9.32
C PRO A 517 -11.59 -18.30 -9.37
N VAL A 518 -11.46 -19.57 -9.71
CA VAL A 518 -12.62 -20.46 -9.85
C VAL A 518 -13.05 -21.11 -8.52
N LEU A 519 -12.13 -21.31 -7.59
CA LEU A 519 -12.45 -21.82 -6.25
C LEU A 519 -13.14 -20.76 -5.40
N GLU A 520 -12.54 -19.56 -5.30
CA GLU A 520 -12.98 -18.50 -4.38
C GLU A 520 -14.10 -17.62 -4.95
N SER A 521 -14.46 -17.75 -6.23
CA SER A 521 -15.73 -17.26 -6.75
C SER A 521 -16.89 -18.22 -6.51
N GLY A 522 -16.59 -19.48 -6.15
CA GLY A 522 -17.56 -20.56 -6.06
C GLY A 522 -18.05 -21.09 -7.41
N SER A 523 -17.45 -20.68 -8.54
CA SER A 523 -17.86 -21.18 -9.88
C SER A 523 -17.49 -22.64 -10.09
N ALA A 524 -16.41 -23.12 -9.47
CA ALA A 524 -16.01 -24.52 -9.50
C ALA A 524 -16.49 -25.31 -8.27
N ASP A 525 -16.63 -26.62 -8.43
CA ASP A 525 -16.92 -27.56 -7.34
C ASP A 525 -15.64 -27.81 -6.53
N PRO A 526 -15.52 -27.35 -5.28
CA PRO A 526 -14.29 -27.50 -4.52
C PRO A 526 -13.92 -28.97 -4.28
N ALA A 527 -14.88 -29.90 -4.18
CA ALA A 527 -14.59 -31.30 -4.00
C ALA A 527 -13.80 -31.91 -5.17
N LYS A 528 -13.89 -31.32 -6.36
CA LYS A 528 -13.17 -31.77 -7.57
C LYS A 528 -11.85 -31.02 -7.78
N ILE A 529 -11.85 -29.72 -7.54
CA ILE A 529 -10.74 -28.83 -7.94
C ILE A 529 -9.70 -28.68 -6.83
N LEU A 530 -10.11 -28.65 -5.56
CA LEU A 530 -9.18 -28.48 -4.44
C LEU A 530 -8.09 -29.56 -4.37
N PRO A 531 -8.39 -30.85 -4.57
CA PRO A 531 -7.34 -31.90 -4.57
C PRO A 531 -6.27 -31.71 -5.66
N GLU A 532 -6.68 -31.26 -6.86
CA GLU A 532 -5.75 -30.97 -7.95
C GLU A 532 -4.90 -29.74 -7.63
N PHE A 533 -5.52 -28.67 -7.10
CA PHE A 533 -4.83 -27.46 -6.66
C PHE A 533 -3.74 -27.80 -5.63
N LEU A 534 -4.07 -28.56 -4.58
CA LEU A 534 -3.10 -29.00 -3.56
C LEU A 534 -1.94 -29.80 -4.17
N GLN A 535 -2.20 -30.71 -5.10
CA GLN A 535 -1.15 -31.46 -5.80
C GLN A 535 -0.21 -30.52 -6.60
N LYS A 536 -0.76 -29.48 -7.22
CA LYS A 536 0.04 -28.49 -7.98
C LYS A 536 0.88 -27.61 -7.07
N LEU A 537 0.35 -27.21 -5.92
CA LEU A 537 1.09 -26.45 -4.91
C LEU A 537 2.24 -27.28 -4.33
N ASP A 538 2.01 -28.55 -4.05
CA ASP A 538 3.06 -29.48 -3.59
C ASP A 538 4.18 -29.60 -4.64
N ALA A 539 3.83 -29.79 -5.91
CA ALA A 539 4.79 -29.81 -7.00
C ALA A 539 5.52 -28.49 -7.25
N ALA A 540 4.94 -27.35 -6.85
CA ALA A 540 5.55 -26.04 -6.91
C ALA A 540 6.48 -25.72 -5.72
N GLY A 541 6.55 -26.60 -4.71
CA GLY A 541 7.46 -26.48 -3.57
C GLY A 541 6.88 -25.74 -2.37
N ILE A 542 5.55 -25.73 -2.18
CA ILE A 542 4.94 -25.02 -1.05
C ILE A 542 5.42 -25.55 0.31
N ASN A 543 5.64 -26.85 0.43
CA ASN A 543 6.07 -27.46 1.68
C ASN A 543 7.50 -27.09 2.07
N GLU A 544 8.38 -26.89 1.10
CA GLU A 544 9.75 -26.42 1.29
C GLU A 544 9.74 -24.96 1.78
N VAL A 545 8.93 -24.10 1.17
CA VAL A 545 8.77 -22.69 1.59
C VAL A 545 8.21 -22.61 3.02
N ILE A 546 7.20 -23.43 3.35
CA ILE A 546 6.62 -23.48 4.70
C ILE A 546 7.64 -23.96 5.73
N ALA A 547 8.41 -24.98 5.41
CA ALA A 547 9.42 -25.52 6.32
C ALA A 547 10.54 -24.51 6.61
N ASP A 548 11.00 -23.78 5.60
CA ASP A 548 11.97 -22.71 5.76
C ASP A 548 11.41 -21.54 6.58
N LYS A 549 10.18 -21.09 6.26
CA LYS A 549 9.49 -20.04 7.02
C LYS A 549 9.32 -20.44 8.49
N GLN A 550 8.94 -21.68 8.78
CA GLN A 550 8.85 -22.19 10.16
C GLN A 550 10.21 -22.16 10.86
N ALA A 551 11.27 -22.59 10.18
CA ALA A 551 12.60 -22.61 10.77
C ALA A 551 13.11 -21.21 11.14
N GLN A 552 12.93 -20.23 10.27
CA GLN A 552 13.27 -18.84 10.53
C GLN A 552 12.42 -18.26 11.67
N PHE A 553 11.14 -18.59 11.69
CA PHE A 553 10.23 -18.13 12.76
C PHE A 553 10.57 -18.76 14.12
N ASP A 554 10.90 -20.03 14.18
CA ASP A 554 11.32 -20.72 15.40
C ASP A 554 12.63 -20.14 15.95
N GLU A 555 13.59 -19.81 15.06
CA GLU A 555 14.83 -19.15 15.45
C GLU A 555 14.58 -17.77 16.03
N TRP A 556 13.71 -16.99 15.40
CA TRP A 556 13.33 -15.67 15.91
C TRP A 556 12.60 -15.77 17.26
N LEU A 557 11.64 -16.70 17.40
CA LEU A 557 10.92 -16.92 18.67
C LEU A 557 11.86 -17.30 19.82
N ALA A 558 12.93 -18.04 19.54
CA ALA A 558 13.93 -18.43 20.56
C ALA A 558 14.76 -17.24 21.07
N GLN A 559 14.72 -16.10 20.39
CA GLN A 559 15.44 -14.88 20.77
C GLN A 559 14.55 -13.85 21.49
N GLN A 560 13.23 -14.08 21.54
CA GLN A 560 12.27 -13.23 22.27
C GLN A 560 12.14 -13.67 23.74
#